data_c1d1d31a40fcde084b9b12b5d653e4dc
#
_entry.id   c1d1d31a40fcde084b9b12b5d653e4dc
#
_cell.length_a   1.000
_cell.length_b   1.000
_cell.length_c   1.000
_cell.angle_alpha   90.00
_cell.angle_beta   90.00
_cell.angle_gamma   90.00
#
_symmetry.space_group_name_H-M   'P 1'
#
loop_
_entity.id
_entity.type
_entity.pdbx_description
1 polymer ?
#
loop_
_entity_poly.entity_id
_entity_poly.type
_entity_poly.pdbx_seq_one_letter_code
_entity_poly.pdbx_strand_id
1 'polypeptide(L)'
;MSWTVKFSRRVVKKLKKLPAQVRNDLVALVDDIEATGPVRGDWPNYYKLSDGSHHCHLNYNYVAVWRVIDNQIKLVEVTYAGSREDAPY
;
A
#
# COMPACT_ATOMS: atom_id res chain seq x y z
N MET A 1 -11.51 12.53 10.16
CA MET A 1 -12.21 11.37 9.54
C MET A 1 -11.19 10.41 8.99
N SER A 2 -11.42 9.15 9.20
CA SER A 2 -10.47 8.13 8.76
C SER A 2 -10.82 7.60 7.38
N TRP A 3 -9.81 7.07 6.73
CA TRP A 3 -9.96 6.39 5.46
C TRP A 3 -10.17 4.90 5.71
N THR A 4 -10.86 4.22 4.80
CA THR A 4 -11.02 2.78 4.85
C THR A 4 -10.06 2.16 3.83
N VAL A 5 -9.30 1.16 4.27
CA VAL A 5 -8.33 0.48 3.41
C VAL A 5 -8.75 -0.97 3.26
N LYS A 6 -8.85 -1.41 2.01
CA LYS A 6 -9.08 -2.82 1.70
C LYS A 6 -7.92 -3.37 0.89
N PHE A 7 -7.81 -4.68 0.84
CA PHE A 7 -6.79 -5.35 0.04
C PHE A 7 -7.44 -6.01 -1.16
N SER A 8 -6.77 -5.93 -2.31
CA SER A 8 -7.21 -6.69 -3.46
C SER A 8 -7.11 -8.19 -3.15
N ARG A 9 -7.88 -9.00 -3.89
CA ARG A 9 -7.86 -10.45 -3.71
C ARG A 9 -6.44 -11.01 -3.89
N ARG A 10 -5.71 -10.48 -4.87
CA ARG A 10 -4.33 -10.89 -5.13
C ARG A 10 -3.43 -10.64 -3.91
N VAL A 11 -3.58 -9.47 -3.29
CA VAL A 11 -2.77 -9.13 -2.11
C VAL A 11 -3.11 -10.06 -0.96
N VAL A 12 -4.40 -10.30 -0.72
CA VAL A 12 -4.83 -11.18 0.37
C VAL A 12 -4.18 -12.56 0.23
N LYS A 13 -4.11 -13.10 -0.98
CA LYS A 13 -3.50 -14.40 -1.22
C LYS A 13 -2.00 -14.41 -0.93
N LYS A 14 -1.33 -13.26 -1.12
CA LYS A 14 0.13 -13.16 -0.92
C LYS A 14 0.53 -12.86 0.50
N LEU A 15 -0.39 -12.40 1.35
CA LEU A 15 -0.05 -11.97 2.71
C LEU A 15 0.67 -13.05 3.50
N LYS A 16 0.25 -14.31 3.35
CA LYS A 16 0.85 -15.42 4.07
C LYS A 16 2.30 -15.68 3.66
N LYS A 17 2.67 -15.29 2.44
CA LYS A 17 4.00 -15.54 1.89
C LYS A 17 4.98 -14.42 2.18
N LEU A 18 4.50 -13.29 2.68
CA LEU A 18 5.37 -12.17 3.01
C LEU A 18 6.14 -12.46 4.30
N PRO A 19 7.43 -12.06 4.37
CA PRO A 19 8.15 -12.12 5.64
C PRO A 19 7.40 -11.39 6.74
N ALA A 20 7.53 -11.85 7.98
CA ALA A 20 6.79 -11.28 9.09
C ALA A 20 7.03 -9.77 9.24
N GLN A 21 8.28 -9.34 9.08
CA GLN A 21 8.61 -7.92 9.18
C GLN A 21 7.90 -7.10 8.09
N VAL A 22 7.82 -7.64 6.88
CA VAL A 22 7.15 -6.96 5.78
C VAL A 22 5.65 -6.84 6.05
N ARG A 23 5.04 -7.88 6.62
CA ARG A 23 3.62 -7.79 7.04
C ARG A 23 3.43 -6.71 8.09
N ASN A 24 4.34 -6.62 9.05
CA ASN A 24 4.27 -5.58 10.08
C ASN A 24 4.39 -4.19 9.47
N ASP A 25 5.31 -4.02 8.51
CA ASP A 25 5.48 -2.76 7.80
C ASP A 25 4.22 -2.40 7.02
N LEU A 26 3.58 -3.39 6.40
CA LEU A 26 2.34 -3.17 5.66
C LEU A 26 1.21 -2.73 6.59
N VAL A 27 1.10 -3.34 7.77
CA VAL A 27 0.11 -2.93 8.76
C VAL A 27 0.34 -1.48 9.19
N ALA A 28 1.59 -1.11 9.43
CA ALA A 28 1.91 0.27 9.80
C ALA A 28 1.54 1.25 8.69
N LEU A 29 1.78 0.89 7.44
CA LEU A 29 1.39 1.71 6.30
C LEU A 29 -0.12 1.87 6.22
N VAL A 30 -0.86 0.77 6.38
CA VAL A 30 -2.32 0.81 6.36
C VAL A 30 -2.85 1.71 7.49
N ASP A 31 -2.28 1.60 8.67
CA ASP A 31 -2.68 2.45 9.80
C ASP A 31 -2.48 3.93 9.48
N ASP A 32 -1.36 4.27 8.84
CA ASP A 32 -1.07 5.66 8.45
C ASP A 32 -2.03 6.15 7.38
N ILE A 33 -2.37 5.30 6.41
CA ILE A 33 -3.36 5.66 5.38
C ILE A 33 -4.73 5.87 6.02
N GLU A 34 -5.13 5.00 6.91
CA GLU A 34 -6.42 5.13 7.59
C GLU A 34 -6.51 6.42 8.40
N ALA A 35 -5.43 6.79 9.05
CA ALA A 35 -5.41 7.97 9.91
C ALA A 35 -5.32 9.27 9.12
N THR A 36 -4.54 9.31 8.04
CA THR A 36 -4.15 10.57 7.42
C THR A 36 -4.35 10.61 5.90
N GLY A 37 -4.69 9.49 5.27
CA GLY A 37 -5.00 9.47 3.84
C GLY A 37 -3.93 8.84 2.98
N PRO A 38 -4.19 8.78 1.66
CA PRO A 38 -3.35 8.01 0.74
C PRO A 38 -2.01 8.65 0.38
N VAL A 39 -1.82 9.95 0.61
CA VAL A 39 -0.55 10.61 0.31
C VAL A 39 0.39 10.38 1.48
N ARG A 40 1.44 9.56 1.25
CA ARG A 40 2.34 9.12 2.32
C ARG A 40 3.79 9.53 2.04
N GLY A 41 4.00 10.83 1.81
CA GLY A 41 5.35 11.37 1.60
C GLY A 41 6.32 11.10 2.76
N ASP A 42 5.82 10.70 3.91
CA ASP A 42 6.61 10.31 5.07
C ASP A 42 7.14 8.87 5.00
N TRP A 43 6.74 8.11 3.97
CA TRP A 43 7.23 6.74 3.77
C TRP A 43 8.38 6.71 2.75
N PRO A 44 9.31 5.75 2.88
CA PRO A 44 10.47 5.68 1.99
C PRO A 44 10.08 5.54 0.52
N ASN A 45 10.72 6.34 -0.32
CA ASN A 45 10.56 6.31 -1.76
C ASN A 45 9.11 6.44 -2.24
N TYR A 46 8.29 7.16 -1.47
CA TYR A 46 6.91 7.42 -1.88
C TYR A 46 6.88 8.27 -3.15
N TYR A 47 6.03 7.86 -4.11
CA TYR A 47 5.66 8.72 -5.24
C TYR A 47 4.42 8.18 -5.91
N LYS A 48 3.80 9.02 -6.76
CA LYS A 48 2.68 8.58 -7.58
C LYS A 48 3.18 7.95 -8.87
N LEU A 49 2.57 6.83 -9.23
CA LEU A 49 2.83 6.18 -10.51
C LEU A 49 2.08 6.88 -11.64
N SER A 50 2.43 6.55 -12.89
CA SER A 50 1.83 7.19 -14.05
C SER A 50 0.33 6.96 -14.16
N ASP A 51 -0.19 5.87 -13.59
CA ASP A 51 -1.62 5.57 -13.58
C ASP A 51 -2.38 6.24 -12.43
N GLY A 52 -1.70 7.03 -11.61
CA GLY A 52 -2.30 7.70 -10.47
C GLY A 52 -2.26 6.91 -9.18
N SER A 53 -1.79 5.66 -9.20
CA SER A 53 -1.59 4.88 -7.99
C SER A 53 -0.46 5.47 -7.15
N HIS A 54 -0.49 5.16 -5.85
CA HIS A 54 0.56 5.55 -4.91
C HIS A 54 1.49 4.37 -4.67
N HIS A 55 2.73 4.67 -4.33
CA HIS A 55 3.76 3.65 -4.14
C HIS A 55 4.69 4.07 -3.02
N CYS A 56 5.15 3.11 -2.24
CA CYS A 56 6.26 3.33 -1.32
C CYS A 56 7.01 2.03 -1.09
N HIS A 57 8.18 2.13 -0.48
CA HIS A 57 8.93 0.96 -0.05
C HIS A 57 8.52 0.58 1.37
N LEU A 58 8.22 -0.70 1.58
CA LEU A 58 7.98 -1.24 2.91
C LEU A 58 9.32 -1.50 3.60
N ASN A 59 10.28 -1.98 2.81
CA ASN A 59 11.68 -2.05 3.20
C ASN A 59 12.51 -2.03 1.92
N TYR A 60 13.79 -2.37 2.02
CA TYR A 60 14.70 -2.28 0.88
C TYR A 60 14.24 -3.08 -0.34
N ASN A 61 13.66 -4.28 -0.11
CA ASN A 61 13.32 -5.20 -1.20
C ASN A 61 11.83 -5.34 -1.47
N TYR A 62 10.97 -4.74 -0.64
CA TYR A 62 9.52 -4.92 -0.73
C TYR A 62 8.83 -3.57 -0.87
N VAL A 63 7.78 -3.55 -1.69
CA VAL A 63 7.03 -2.34 -1.99
C VAL A 63 5.55 -2.57 -1.82
N ALA A 64 4.80 -1.48 -1.68
CA ALA A 64 3.34 -1.49 -1.69
C ALA A 64 2.84 -0.50 -2.71
N VAL A 65 1.71 -0.84 -3.34
CA VAL A 65 1.01 0.04 -4.27
C VAL A 65 -0.45 0.09 -3.83
N TRP A 66 -1.02 1.29 -3.81
CA TRP A 66 -2.42 1.46 -3.44
C TRP A 66 -3.02 2.57 -4.29
N ARG A 67 -4.35 2.57 -4.38
CA ARG A 67 -5.07 3.59 -5.15
C ARG A 67 -6.34 3.99 -4.43
N VAL A 68 -6.79 5.20 -4.71
CA VAL A 68 -8.08 5.68 -4.20
C VAL A 68 -9.18 5.10 -5.08
N ILE A 69 -10.09 4.36 -4.47
CA ILE A 69 -11.24 3.80 -5.16
C ILE A 69 -12.37 4.82 -5.20
N ASP A 70 -12.60 5.50 -4.09
CA ASP A 70 -13.67 6.48 -4.00
C ASP A 70 -13.26 7.56 -3.00
N ASN A 71 -13.17 8.79 -3.49
CA ASN A 71 -12.73 9.90 -2.68
C ASN A 71 -13.80 10.42 -1.73
N GLN A 72 -15.07 10.22 -2.05
CA GLN A 72 -16.16 10.69 -1.21
C GLN A 72 -16.34 9.83 0.03
N ILE A 73 -16.29 8.51 -0.13
CA ILE A 73 -16.38 7.59 0.99
C ILE A 73 -15.00 7.23 1.55
N LYS A 74 -13.96 7.82 1.00
CA LYS A 74 -12.57 7.66 1.48
C LYS A 74 -12.15 6.20 1.51
N LEU A 75 -12.31 5.52 0.38
CA LEU A 75 -11.95 4.12 0.22
C LEU A 75 -10.68 3.99 -0.59
N VAL A 76 -9.71 3.25 -0.04
CA VAL A 76 -8.42 2.97 -0.67
C VAL A 76 -8.27 1.47 -0.81
N GLU A 77 -7.70 1.02 -1.91
CA GLU A 77 -7.39 -0.39 -2.12
C GLU A 77 -5.89 -0.58 -2.29
N VAL A 78 -5.31 -1.47 -1.49
CA VAL A 78 -3.94 -1.93 -1.69
C VAL A 78 -3.98 -2.96 -2.82
N THR A 79 -3.35 -2.62 -3.93
CA THR A 79 -3.41 -3.45 -5.14
C THR A 79 -2.18 -4.33 -5.32
N TYR A 80 -1.10 -4.02 -4.61
CA TYR A 80 0.12 -4.82 -4.65
C TYR A 80 0.87 -4.67 -3.33
N ALA A 81 1.40 -5.77 -2.85
CA ALA A 81 2.36 -5.78 -1.76
C ALA A 81 3.27 -7.00 -1.97
N GLY A 82 4.54 -6.75 -2.16
CA GLY A 82 5.47 -7.83 -2.47
C GLY A 82 6.83 -7.31 -2.89
N SER A 83 7.62 -8.21 -3.50
CA SER A 83 8.95 -7.91 -3.98
C SER A 83 8.92 -6.75 -4.97
N ARG A 84 9.89 -5.85 -4.87
CA ARG A 84 9.99 -4.75 -5.82
C ARG A 84 10.33 -5.23 -7.22
N GLU A 85 10.97 -6.40 -7.35
CA GLU A 85 11.30 -6.95 -8.66
C GLU A 85 10.06 -7.38 -9.44
N ASP A 86 9.01 -7.80 -8.74
CA ASP A 86 7.76 -8.25 -9.35
C ASP A 86 6.69 -7.16 -9.38
N ALA A 87 7.03 -5.95 -8.97
CA ALA A 87 6.06 -4.86 -8.89
C ALA A 87 5.50 -4.51 -10.26
N PRO A 88 4.22 -4.09 -10.32
CA PRO A 88 3.53 -3.88 -11.61
C PRO A 88 3.84 -2.54 -12.28
N TYR A 89 4.99 -1.99 -12.02
CA TYR A 89 5.34 -0.70 -12.62
C TYR A 89 6.78 -0.69 -13.14
#